data_fdad12d1fd4d851d3235f6d5fbb87484
#
_entry.id   fdad12d1fd4d851d3235f6d5fbb87484
#
_cell.length_a   1.000
_cell.length_b   1.000
_cell.length_c   1.000
_cell.angle_alpha   90.00
_cell.angle_beta   90.00
_cell.angle_gamma   90.00
#
_symmetry.space_group_name_H-M   'P 1'
#
loop_
_entity.id
_entity.type
_entity.pdbx_description
1 polymer ?
#
loop_
_entity_poly.entity_id
_entity_poly.type
_entity_poly.pdbx_seq_one_letter_code
_entity_poly.pdbx_strand_id
1 'polypeptide(L)'
;MSKNLVVRFAGEGGQGVVGGSELMASAAAESGYHVLTFATYPSQIKGGPAWGQARISSEPILTPGDALDVLVCQNEYAYDANLPELSDEGIIVYNSQEFQIEHPRALALPTDDMAREAGNVRAGTIVMIGAVARAVGFSLEALETFITARWDRGRPGDATIIEGNIKALHLGATAADESGFEIAQVDPPIEESNARERILIRGYEAACLGAMAAGLDVFIGYPISPATTMLTYMETNLNGDDKFVGQASSEIESIAALIGAGFAGKKTMTSTAGPGLSLMGEGLGLAWMSEIPLVVADVQRGGPATGLPTKTEQSDFIMAMNPGHGDMSLPVIAPGNVEEAFWATAKAVNWSERYQGPVILLTEMSVAERAQDIERPDTSLISQESRAISDGSVENRRYEGKGVSPFPVPGGPGAYVANGSEHDEQGDTTHLADVHIQMTERRFAKLKTLNDGTFEAENSSASIAIMPWGGSKGSGRGAWQELTSEGIDIGWYYTMYLNPLPEELLSELRTKDKVLVPELNYMGQFAGHLRQLGVSAETINQYTGLPWRISDLKEAIKGHLG
;
A
#
# COMPACT_ATOMS: atom_id res chain seq x y z
N MET A 1 20.34 0.74 25.27
CA MET A 1 20.08 0.39 23.86
C MET A 1 18.61 0.66 23.58
N SER A 2 18.27 1.09 22.38
CA SER A 2 16.88 1.40 21.98
C SER A 2 16.35 0.23 21.14
N LYS A 3 15.07 -0.11 21.29
CA LYS A 3 14.43 -1.15 20.46
C LYS A 3 14.22 -0.69 19.01
N ASN A 4 14.18 0.61 18.78
CA ASN A 4 13.86 1.25 17.51
C ASN A 4 14.87 2.33 17.15
N LEU A 5 15.08 2.53 15.87
CA LEU A 5 15.82 3.65 15.29
C LEU A 5 15.03 4.21 14.10
N VAL A 6 14.81 5.51 14.08
CA VAL A 6 14.15 6.22 12.97
C VAL A 6 15.13 7.19 12.35
N VAL A 7 15.52 6.93 11.10
CA VAL A 7 16.47 7.76 10.33
C VAL A 7 15.74 8.40 9.16
N ARG A 8 15.81 9.72 9.03
CA ARG A 8 15.26 10.45 7.88
C ARG A 8 16.38 11.15 7.11
N PHE A 9 16.41 10.92 5.81
CA PHE A 9 17.23 11.64 4.84
C PHE A 9 16.36 12.67 4.15
N ALA A 10 16.68 13.95 4.29
CA ALA A 10 15.90 15.08 3.78
C ALA A 10 16.74 15.99 2.87
N GLY A 11 16.11 16.50 1.80
CA GLY A 11 16.73 17.35 0.80
C GLY A 11 15.77 17.68 -0.34
N GLU A 12 16.28 17.68 -1.55
CA GLU A 12 15.51 17.91 -2.77
C GLU A 12 15.44 16.66 -3.66
N GLY A 13 14.41 16.61 -4.51
CA GLY A 13 14.29 15.58 -5.52
C GLY A 13 15.53 15.51 -6.42
N GLY A 14 16.15 14.33 -6.49
CA GLY A 14 17.41 14.09 -7.23
C GLY A 14 18.68 14.05 -6.38
N GLN A 15 18.63 14.45 -5.10
CA GLN A 15 19.80 14.37 -4.19
C GLN A 15 19.99 12.97 -3.57
N GLY A 16 19.16 11.97 -3.95
CA GLY A 16 19.32 10.59 -3.49
C GLY A 16 18.81 10.30 -2.08
N VAL A 17 18.07 11.21 -1.46
CA VAL A 17 17.59 11.10 -0.07
C VAL A 17 16.68 9.88 0.15
N VAL A 18 15.79 9.59 -0.79
CA VAL A 18 14.94 8.39 -0.72
C VAL A 18 15.75 7.12 -0.88
N GLY A 19 16.69 7.11 -1.87
CA GLY A 19 17.59 5.97 -2.05
C GLY A 19 18.52 5.74 -0.86
N GLY A 20 18.84 6.78 -0.09
CA GLY A 20 19.62 6.68 1.15
C GLY A 20 18.87 5.91 2.25
N SER A 21 17.61 6.25 2.48
CA SER A 21 16.78 5.53 3.45
C SER A 21 16.55 4.07 3.04
N GLU A 22 16.36 3.81 1.74
CA GLU A 22 16.21 2.45 1.21
C GLU A 22 17.47 1.61 1.40
N LEU A 23 18.65 2.20 1.15
CA LEU A 23 19.92 1.51 1.33
C LEU A 23 20.15 1.13 2.79
N MET A 24 19.85 2.04 3.73
CA MET A 24 19.90 1.76 5.17
C MET A 24 18.93 0.65 5.58
N ALA A 25 17.69 0.71 5.10
CA ALA A 25 16.69 -0.31 5.38
C ALA A 25 17.10 -1.68 4.85
N SER A 26 17.64 -1.74 3.63
CA SER A 26 18.09 -3.00 3.02
C SER A 26 19.23 -3.65 3.81
N ALA A 27 20.24 -2.85 4.20
CA ALA A 27 21.36 -3.36 5.00
C ALA A 27 20.92 -3.83 6.40
N ALA A 28 19.96 -3.13 7.01
CA ALA A 28 19.39 -3.53 8.29
C ALA A 28 18.56 -4.83 8.18
N ALA A 29 17.75 -4.97 7.11
CA ALA A 29 16.97 -6.19 6.87
C ALA A 29 17.86 -7.43 6.68
N GLU A 30 18.97 -7.30 5.92
CA GLU A 30 19.93 -8.39 5.76
C GLU A 30 20.64 -8.75 7.07
N SER A 31 20.80 -7.77 7.96
CA SER A 31 21.32 -7.98 9.31
C SER A 31 20.28 -8.56 10.28
N GLY A 32 19.08 -8.91 9.81
CA GLY A 32 18.02 -9.58 10.57
C GLY A 32 17.06 -8.62 11.30
N TYR A 33 17.21 -7.30 11.16
CA TYR A 33 16.28 -6.34 11.74
C TYR A 33 14.95 -6.30 10.99
N HIS A 34 13.89 -5.92 11.70
CA HIS A 34 12.66 -5.46 11.09
C HIS A 34 12.85 -4.06 10.53
N VAL A 35 12.30 -3.81 9.35
CA VAL A 35 12.44 -2.53 8.66
C VAL A 35 11.12 -2.08 8.03
N LEU A 36 10.91 -0.77 8.04
CA LEU A 36 9.83 -0.13 7.31
C LEU A 36 10.32 1.20 6.75
N THR A 37 10.11 1.42 5.45
CA THR A 37 10.43 2.70 4.83
C THR A 37 9.16 3.53 4.60
N PHE A 38 9.33 4.84 4.61
CA PHE A 38 8.31 5.79 4.18
C PHE A 38 9.00 6.96 3.48
N ALA A 39 8.41 7.49 2.42
CA ALA A 39 8.98 8.60 1.68
C ALA A 39 7.93 9.60 1.24
N THR A 40 8.34 10.86 1.08
CA THR A 40 7.53 11.87 0.40
C THR A 40 8.30 12.42 -0.79
N TYR A 41 7.57 12.64 -1.85
CA TYR A 41 8.10 13.17 -3.10
C TYR A 41 7.46 14.52 -3.40
N PRO A 42 8.21 15.44 -4.04
CA PRO A 42 7.60 16.64 -4.59
C PRO A 42 6.68 16.28 -5.76
N SER A 43 5.66 17.07 -5.98
CA SER A 43 4.79 16.93 -7.16
C SER A 43 5.48 17.36 -8.48
N GLN A 44 6.64 18.04 -8.38
CA GLN A 44 7.46 18.46 -9.52
C GLN A 44 8.41 17.33 -9.95
N ILE A 45 8.70 17.27 -11.26
CA ILE A 45 9.61 16.26 -11.84
C ILE A 45 11.06 16.45 -11.38
N LYS A 46 11.49 17.68 -11.07
CA LYS A 46 12.84 18.02 -10.58
C LYS A 46 12.76 19.11 -9.53
N GLY A 47 13.61 18.97 -8.49
CA GLY A 47 13.65 19.88 -7.35
C GLY A 47 12.44 19.71 -6.43
N GLY A 48 12.32 20.59 -5.45
CA GLY A 48 11.30 20.54 -4.42
C GLY A 48 11.63 19.57 -3.28
N PRO A 49 11.00 19.78 -2.10
CA PRO A 49 11.33 19.04 -0.89
C PRO A 49 10.98 17.56 -1.03
N ALA A 50 11.95 16.72 -0.72
CA ALA A 50 11.81 15.28 -0.68
C ALA A 50 12.48 14.73 0.58
N TRP A 51 11.95 13.66 1.13
CA TRP A 51 12.65 12.90 2.15
C TRP A 51 12.28 11.42 2.09
N GLY A 52 13.21 10.59 2.53
CA GLY A 52 13.01 9.18 2.77
C GLY A 52 13.35 8.85 4.21
N GLN A 53 12.56 8.01 4.84
CA GLN A 53 12.70 7.57 6.22
C GLN A 53 12.79 6.06 6.29
N ALA A 54 13.70 5.56 7.11
CA ALA A 54 13.79 4.16 7.47
C ALA A 54 13.57 4.02 8.98
N ARG A 55 12.65 3.17 9.38
CA ARG A 55 12.52 2.69 10.76
C ARG A 55 13.11 1.29 10.82
N ILE A 56 13.97 1.07 11.81
CA ILE A 56 14.72 -0.16 12.01
C ILE A 56 14.48 -0.61 13.44
N SER A 57 14.17 -1.89 13.67
CA SER A 57 13.78 -2.40 14.98
C SER A 57 14.20 -3.84 15.18
N SER A 58 14.44 -4.22 16.44
CA SER A 58 14.55 -5.63 16.83
C SER A 58 13.20 -6.34 16.95
N GLU A 59 12.09 -5.60 16.91
CA GLU A 59 10.71 -6.09 16.99
C GLU A 59 9.90 -5.67 15.74
N PRO A 60 8.79 -6.36 15.40
CA PRO A 60 7.94 -6.02 14.27
C PRO A 60 7.46 -4.57 14.28
N ILE A 61 7.48 -3.92 13.11
CA ILE A 61 7.19 -2.50 12.94
C ILE A 61 5.77 -2.30 12.41
N LEU A 62 5.00 -1.43 13.08
CA LEU A 62 3.62 -1.10 12.70
C LEU A 62 3.52 0.19 11.88
N THR A 63 4.41 1.18 12.14
CA THR A 63 4.34 2.54 11.57
C THR A 63 5.72 3.07 11.22
N PRO A 64 5.82 4.14 10.43
CA PRO A 64 7.10 4.79 10.14
C PRO A 64 7.81 5.39 11.37
N GLY A 65 7.11 5.54 12.51
CA GLY A 65 7.62 6.16 13.74
C GLY A 65 7.10 7.59 13.94
N ASP A 66 7.07 8.03 15.21
CA ASP A 66 6.50 9.32 15.62
C ASP A 66 7.55 10.43 15.70
N ALA A 67 8.78 10.10 16.08
CA ALA A 67 9.89 11.03 16.19
C ALA A 67 11.14 10.49 15.49
N LEU A 68 12.07 11.38 15.14
CA LEU A 68 13.32 11.04 14.48
C LEU A 68 14.45 10.90 15.51
N ASP A 69 15.22 9.82 15.40
CA ASP A 69 16.46 9.65 16.15
C ASP A 69 17.65 10.25 15.38
N VAL A 70 17.57 10.20 14.04
CA VAL A 70 18.59 10.75 13.14
C VAL A 70 17.95 11.55 12.03
N LEU A 71 18.35 12.81 11.90
CA LEU A 71 17.98 13.67 10.77
C LEU A 71 19.21 13.96 9.90
N VAL A 72 19.17 13.51 8.65
CA VAL A 72 20.22 13.74 7.66
C VAL A 72 19.75 14.81 6.68
N CYS A 73 20.43 15.97 6.65
CA CYS A 73 20.01 17.14 5.87
C CYS A 73 21.01 17.51 4.78
N GLN A 74 20.52 17.62 3.55
CA GLN A 74 21.31 18.07 2.41
C GLN A 74 21.38 19.60 2.28
N ASN A 75 20.37 20.33 2.81
CA ASN A 75 20.25 21.78 2.72
C ASN A 75 19.48 22.35 3.93
N GLU A 76 19.54 23.69 4.09
CA GLU A 76 18.93 24.42 5.20
C GLU A 76 17.40 24.23 5.26
N TYR A 77 16.71 24.29 4.11
CA TYR A 77 15.26 24.07 4.06
C TYR A 77 14.87 22.70 4.60
N ALA A 78 15.62 21.65 4.23
CA ALA A 78 15.37 20.29 4.73
C ALA A 78 15.59 20.19 6.25
N TYR A 79 16.56 20.93 6.79
CA TYR A 79 16.78 21.04 8.23
C TYR A 79 15.60 21.72 8.92
N ASP A 80 15.24 22.94 8.52
CA ASP A 80 14.16 23.71 9.13
C ASP A 80 12.80 22.98 9.12
N ALA A 81 12.50 22.35 7.98
CA ALA A 81 11.23 21.66 7.78
C ALA A 81 11.09 20.36 8.61
N ASN A 82 12.20 19.72 8.98
CA ASN A 82 12.17 18.42 9.66
C ASN A 82 12.66 18.48 11.13
N LEU A 83 13.32 19.56 11.53
CA LEU A 83 13.79 19.75 12.92
C LEU A 83 12.68 19.57 14.00
N PRO A 84 11.44 20.04 13.79
CA PRO A 84 10.37 19.85 14.79
C PRO A 84 10.01 18.39 15.08
N GLU A 85 10.41 17.46 14.21
CA GLU A 85 10.17 16.03 14.39
C GLU A 85 11.35 15.28 15.03
N LEU A 86 12.50 15.96 15.21
CA LEU A 86 13.67 15.39 15.87
C LEU A 86 13.39 15.20 17.38
N SER A 87 13.73 14.02 17.90
CA SER A 87 13.64 13.75 19.33
C SER A 87 14.68 14.58 20.13
N ASP A 88 14.45 14.79 21.42
CA ASP A 88 15.37 15.56 22.29
C ASP A 88 16.81 14.97 22.31
N GLU A 89 16.92 13.66 22.17
CA GLU A 89 18.20 12.93 22.10
C GLU A 89 18.66 12.68 20.66
N GLY A 90 17.93 13.17 19.68
CA GLY A 90 18.21 12.97 18.27
C GLY A 90 19.48 13.66 17.80
N ILE A 91 20.06 13.15 16.74
CA ILE A 91 21.26 13.74 16.11
C ILE A 91 20.97 14.26 14.72
N ILE A 92 21.82 15.18 14.29
CA ILE A 92 21.77 15.76 12.94
C ILE A 92 23.07 15.45 12.21
N VAL A 93 22.99 14.96 10.99
CA VAL A 93 24.10 14.84 10.06
C VAL A 93 23.82 15.75 8.87
N TYR A 94 24.71 16.69 8.55
CA TYR A 94 24.39 17.68 7.54
C TYR A 94 25.56 18.04 6.63
N ASN A 95 25.25 18.51 5.42
CA ASN A 95 26.25 19.01 4.47
C ASN A 95 26.71 20.42 4.89
N SER A 96 27.88 20.50 5.50
CA SER A 96 28.45 21.76 6.02
C SER A 96 28.92 22.72 4.93
N GLN A 97 28.92 22.31 3.66
CA GLN A 97 29.27 23.18 2.53
C GLN A 97 28.07 23.96 1.99
N GLU A 98 26.84 23.43 2.22
CA GLU A 98 25.61 24.08 1.79
C GLU A 98 25.05 25.04 2.84
N PHE A 99 25.16 24.71 4.13
CA PHE A 99 24.65 25.54 5.23
C PHE A 99 25.38 25.25 6.54
N GLN A 100 25.15 26.09 7.55
CA GLN A 100 25.74 25.96 8.89
C GLN A 100 24.67 26.04 9.94
N ILE A 101 24.77 25.18 10.96
CA ILE A 101 23.86 25.17 12.10
C ILE A 101 24.63 25.16 13.42
N GLU A 102 24.03 25.75 14.46
CA GLU A 102 24.49 25.64 15.84
C GLU A 102 23.56 24.68 16.59
N HIS A 103 23.91 23.39 16.61
CA HIS A 103 23.19 22.38 17.36
C HIS A 103 24.19 21.47 18.07
N PRO A 104 23.97 21.20 19.39
CA PRO A 104 24.98 20.47 20.22
C PRO A 104 25.20 19.02 19.76
N ARG A 105 24.25 18.46 19.04
CA ARG A 105 24.30 17.07 18.53
C ARG A 105 24.27 17.04 17.01
N ALA A 106 25.10 17.87 16.38
CA ALA A 106 25.21 17.93 14.92
C ALA A 106 26.60 17.51 14.43
N LEU A 107 26.64 16.61 13.46
CA LEU A 107 27.83 16.20 12.72
C LEU A 107 27.89 16.95 11.39
N ALA A 108 28.83 17.86 11.29
CA ALA A 108 29.08 18.63 10.07
C ALA A 108 29.99 17.84 9.12
N LEU A 109 29.55 17.56 7.91
CA LEU A 109 30.31 16.84 6.88
C LEU A 109 30.48 17.71 5.63
N PRO A 110 31.71 17.95 5.15
CA PRO A 110 31.94 18.60 3.86
C PRO A 110 31.73 17.59 2.72
N THR A 111 30.48 17.19 2.51
CA THR A 111 30.13 16.02 1.67
C THR A 111 30.53 16.14 0.23
N ASP A 112 30.58 17.36 -0.35
CA ASP A 112 31.00 17.59 -1.74
C ASP A 112 32.51 17.37 -1.93
N ASP A 113 33.32 17.81 -0.97
CA ASP A 113 34.78 17.59 -1.00
C ASP A 113 35.08 16.11 -0.76
N MET A 114 34.41 15.47 0.19
CA MET A 114 34.58 14.05 0.45
C MET A 114 34.13 13.20 -0.75
N ALA A 115 33.06 13.56 -1.44
CA ALA A 115 32.60 12.90 -2.66
C ALA A 115 33.61 13.06 -3.82
N ARG A 116 34.24 14.26 -3.96
CA ARG A 116 35.33 14.49 -4.93
C ARG A 116 36.56 13.65 -4.60
N GLU A 117 36.96 13.60 -3.33
CA GLU A 117 38.05 12.75 -2.85
C GLU A 117 37.80 11.28 -3.11
N ALA A 118 36.56 10.83 -2.96
CA ALA A 118 36.15 9.47 -3.29
C ALA A 118 36.16 9.15 -4.79
N GLY A 119 36.26 10.17 -5.66
CA GLY A 119 36.21 9.99 -7.11
C GLY A 119 34.83 9.96 -7.72
N ASN A 120 33.76 10.20 -6.94
CA ASN A 120 32.41 10.28 -7.42
C ASN A 120 31.68 11.50 -6.82
N VAL A 121 31.64 12.60 -7.57
CA VAL A 121 31.04 13.87 -7.14
C VAL A 121 29.53 13.79 -6.76
N ARG A 122 28.88 12.68 -7.08
CA ARG A 122 27.46 12.44 -6.73
C ARG A 122 27.28 11.60 -5.47
N ALA A 123 28.37 11.21 -4.80
CA ALA A 123 28.34 10.32 -3.65
C ALA A 123 28.12 11.02 -2.30
N GLY A 124 27.74 12.31 -2.27
CA GLY A 124 27.52 13.05 -1.02
C GLY A 124 26.55 12.38 -0.05
N THR A 125 25.43 11.86 -0.54
CA THR A 125 24.49 11.09 0.28
C THR A 125 25.11 9.79 0.80
N ILE A 126 25.97 9.13 0.02
CA ILE A 126 26.68 7.91 0.45
C ILE A 126 27.67 8.21 1.60
N VAL A 127 28.34 9.36 1.57
CA VAL A 127 29.18 9.84 2.69
C VAL A 127 28.33 9.92 3.97
N MET A 128 27.16 10.57 3.89
CA MET A 128 26.26 10.69 5.05
C MET A 128 25.73 9.33 5.54
N ILE A 129 25.44 8.40 4.62
CA ILE A 129 25.05 7.02 4.98
C ILE A 129 26.17 6.34 5.76
N GLY A 130 27.41 6.47 5.33
CA GLY A 130 28.56 5.91 6.02
C GLY A 130 28.71 6.45 7.45
N ALA A 131 28.55 7.76 7.63
CA ALA A 131 28.58 8.39 8.94
C ALA A 131 27.45 7.91 9.85
N VAL A 132 26.22 7.84 9.34
CA VAL A 132 25.06 7.35 10.10
C VAL A 132 25.26 5.87 10.46
N ALA A 133 25.61 5.01 9.49
CA ALA A 133 25.79 3.59 9.72
C ALA A 133 26.83 3.32 10.81
N ARG A 134 27.94 4.07 10.79
CA ARG A 134 28.99 3.96 11.80
C ARG A 134 28.52 4.41 13.17
N ALA A 135 27.80 5.54 13.25
CA ALA A 135 27.27 6.10 14.48
C ALA A 135 26.23 5.18 15.14
N VAL A 136 25.42 4.45 14.35
CA VAL A 136 24.41 3.50 14.86
C VAL A 136 24.92 2.06 14.99
N GLY A 137 26.16 1.79 14.59
CA GLY A 137 26.76 0.47 14.72
C GLY A 137 26.36 -0.56 13.65
N PHE A 138 25.92 -0.12 12.48
CA PHE A 138 25.59 -1.02 11.35
C PHE A 138 26.83 -1.44 10.56
N SER A 139 26.75 -2.64 9.99
CA SER A 139 27.81 -3.21 9.16
C SER A 139 28.01 -2.43 7.87
N LEU A 140 29.22 -1.90 7.67
CA LEU A 140 29.60 -1.28 6.40
C LEU A 140 29.68 -2.32 5.27
N GLU A 141 30.05 -3.56 5.55
CA GLU A 141 30.14 -4.65 4.57
C GLU A 141 28.76 -4.96 3.93
N ALA A 142 27.68 -4.97 4.73
CA ALA A 142 26.32 -5.09 4.20
C ALA A 142 25.99 -3.93 3.24
N LEU A 143 26.33 -2.69 3.59
CA LEU A 143 26.12 -1.52 2.73
C LEU A 143 26.96 -1.58 1.44
N GLU A 144 28.20 -2.05 1.48
CA GLU A 144 29.06 -2.26 0.30
C GLU A 144 28.44 -3.28 -0.66
N THR A 145 27.88 -4.37 -0.12
CA THR A 145 27.17 -5.38 -0.91
C THR A 145 26.00 -4.76 -1.68
N PHE A 146 25.16 -3.98 -1.01
CA PHE A 146 24.04 -3.28 -1.65
C PHE A 146 24.46 -2.20 -2.62
N ILE A 147 25.52 -1.43 -2.31
CA ILE A 147 26.10 -0.46 -3.24
C ILE A 147 26.53 -1.18 -4.52
N THR A 148 27.24 -2.31 -4.38
CA THR A 148 27.69 -3.09 -5.52
C THR A 148 26.51 -3.56 -6.35
N ALA A 149 25.50 -4.21 -5.74
CA ALA A 149 24.32 -4.72 -6.43
C ALA A 149 23.52 -3.62 -7.14
N ARG A 150 23.39 -2.43 -6.53
CA ARG A 150 22.63 -1.31 -7.09
C ARG A 150 23.26 -0.68 -8.33
N TRP A 151 24.58 -0.60 -8.39
CA TRP A 151 25.31 0.07 -9.47
C TRP A 151 25.99 -0.86 -10.46
N ASP A 152 26.07 -2.17 -10.19
CA ASP A 152 26.49 -3.18 -11.18
C ASP A 152 25.34 -3.49 -12.17
N ARG A 153 25.31 -2.75 -13.26
CA ARG A 153 24.31 -2.84 -14.32
C ARG A 153 24.85 -3.45 -15.60
N GLY A 154 26.11 -3.94 -15.56
CA GLY A 154 26.82 -4.45 -16.71
C GLY A 154 27.23 -3.37 -17.73
N ARG A 155 27.35 -2.10 -17.31
CA ARG A 155 27.67 -0.96 -18.17
C ARG A 155 29.13 -0.55 -18.02
N PRO A 156 29.79 -0.04 -19.08
CA PRO A 156 31.10 0.58 -18.97
C PRO A 156 31.06 1.72 -17.94
N GLY A 157 31.97 1.66 -16.95
CA GLY A 157 32.08 2.67 -15.89
C GLY A 157 31.38 2.32 -14.56
N ASP A 158 30.57 1.27 -14.50
CA ASP A 158 29.91 0.85 -13.25
C ASP A 158 30.92 0.55 -12.15
N ALA A 159 32.02 -0.14 -12.47
CA ALA A 159 33.10 -0.44 -11.50
C ALA A 159 33.67 0.83 -10.85
N THR A 160 33.90 1.89 -11.63
CA THR A 160 34.43 3.18 -11.11
C THR A 160 33.41 3.87 -10.20
N ILE A 161 32.12 3.78 -10.53
CA ILE A 161 31.03 4.33 -9.70
C ILE A 161 30.95 3.56 -8.38
N ILE A 162 31.02 2.23 -8.42
CA ILE A 162 30.97 1.35 -7.24
C ILE A 162 32.16 1.65 -6.32
N GLU A 163 33.37 1.68 -6.87
CA GLU A 163 34.60 2.00 -6.11
C GLU A 163 34.51 3.38 -5.45
N GLY A 164 34.07 4.40 -6.18
CA GLY A 164 33.86 5.75 -5.66
C GLY A 164 32.80 5.81 -4.56
N ASN A 165 31.70 5.08 -4.69
CA ASN A 165 30.65 5.00 -3.66
C ASN A 165 31.13 4.28 -2.40
N ILE A 166 31.83 3.15 -2.52
CA ILE A 166 32.40 2.42 -1.39
C ILE A 166 33.43 3.31 -0.65
N LYS A 167 34.32 4.00 -1.39
CA LYS A 167 35.24 4.93 -0.77
C LYS A 167 34.54 6.08 -0.05
N ALA A 168 33.46 6.64 -0.63
CA ALA A 168 32.65 7.67 -0.01
C ALA A 168 31.98 7.19 1.30
N LEU A 169 31.47 5.96 1.31
CA LEU A 169 30.91 5.30 2.51
C LEU A 169 31.95 5.26 3.65
N HIS A 170 33.17 4.81 3.35
CA HIS A 170 34.25 4.73 4.34
C HIS A 170 34.74 6.11 4.82
N LEU A 171 34.80 7.11 3.95
CA LEU A 171 35.14 8.48 4.36
C LEU A 171 34.10 9.01 5.36
N GLY A 172 32.82 8.80 5.11
CA GLY A 172 31.77 9.17 6.06
C GLY A 172 31.88 8.45 7.40
N ALA A 173 32.12 7.15 7.38
CA ALA A 173 32.32 6.35 8.59
C ALA A 173 33.54 6.84 9.42
N THR A 174 34.65 7.12 8.76
CA THR A 174 35.88 7.68 9.41
C THR A 174 35.59 9.02 10.06
N ALA A 175 34.86 9.92 9.39
CA ALA A 175 34.48 11.20 9.96
C ALA A 175 33.58 11.06 11.20
N ALA A 176 32.71 10.07 11.24
CA ALA A 176 31.93 9.76 12.45
C ALA A 176 32.81 9.26 13.60
N ASP A 177 33.76 8.38 13.35
CA ASP A 177 34.73 7.90 14.36
C ASP A 177 35.57 9.05 14.93
N GLU A 178 36.05 9.93 14.09
CA GLU A 178 36.87 11.09 14.49
C GLU A 178 36.09 12.12 15.30
N SER A 179 34.80 12.24 15.04
CA SER A 179 33.89 13.15 15.80
C SER A 179 33.54 12.66 17.19
N GLY A 180 33.68 11.37 17.46
CA GLY A 180 33.25 10.73 18.68
C GLY A 180 31.73 10.69 18.86
N PHE A 181 30.97 10.83 17.78
CA PHE A 181 29.53 10.81 17.77
C PHE A 181 29.02 9.37 17.92
N GLU A 182 28.35 9.10 19.03
CA GLU A 182 27.67 7.81 19.24
C GLU A 182 26.17 8.04 19.39
N ILE A 183 25.38 7.21 18.70
CA ILE A 183 23.94 7.11 18.92
C ILE A 183 23.67 5.84 19.72
N ALA A 184 22.53 5.80 20.41
CA ALA A 184 22.07 4.59 21.06
C ALA A 184 21.92 3.48 20.00
N GLN A 185 22.69 2.39 20.16
CA GLN A 185 22.60 1.23 19.28
C GLN A 185 21.23 0.57 19.41
N VAL A 186 20.70 0.06 18.31
CA VAL A 186 19.51 -0.77 18.31
C VAL A 186 19.85 -2.12 18.97
N ASP A 187 18.94 -2.64 19.78
CA ASP A 187 19.11 -4.00 20.36
C ASP A 187 19.30 -5.00 19.22
N PRO A 188 20.15 -6.03 19.40
CA PRO A 188 20.31 -7.06 18.38
C PRO A 188 18.98 -7.69 17.97
N PRO A 189 18.83 -8.11 16.70
CA PRO A 189 17.63 -8.80 16.25
C PRO A 189 17.37 -10.05 17.09
N ILE A 190 16.10 -10.33 17.35
CA ILE A 190 15.69 -11.53 18.07
C ILE A 190 15.74 -12.71 17.08
N GLU A 191 16.61 -13.71 17.34
CA GLU A 191 16.62 -14.94 16.57
C GLU A 191 15.38 -15.79 16.93
N GLU A 192 14.41 -15.83 16.04
CA GLU A 192 13.27 -16.72 16.16
C GLU A 192 13.63 -18.12 15.59
N SER A 193 13.65 -19.14 16.44
CA SER A 193 14.06 -20.50 16.09
C SER A 193 13.21 -21.21 15.02
N ASN A 194 12.07 -20.65 14.64
CA ASN A 194 11.13 -21.14 13.62
C ASN A 194 10.70 -20.06 12.61
N ALA A 195 11.41 -18.94 12.50
CA ALA A 195 11.05 -17.87 11.58
C ALA A 195 11.10 -18.39 10.14
N ARG A 196 10.06 -18.07 9.35
CA ARG A 196 10.09 -18.21 7.91
C ARG A 196 11.09 -17.21 7.33
N GLU A 197 11.62 -17.53 6.14
CA GLU A 197 12.45 -16.58 5.40
C GLU A 197 11.71 -15.25 5.24
N ARG A 198 12.36 -14.16 5.64
CA ARG A 198 11.82 -12.81 5.48
C ARG A 198 12.35 -12.18 4.20
N ILE A 199 11.52 -11.40 3.55
CA ILE A 199 11.87 -10.64 2.34
C ILE A 199 11.52 -9.18 2.54
N LEU A 200 12.38 -8.30 2.04
CA LEU A 200 12.10 -6.86 1.96
C LEU A 200 11.42 -6.58 0.62
N ILE A 201 10.18 -6.10 0.66
CA ILE A 201 9.36 -5.90 -0.53
C ILE A 201 8.47 -4.66 -0.39
N ARG A 202 8.10 -4.04 -1.50
CA ARG A 202 7.15 -2.93 -1.50
C ARG A 202 5.71 -3.41 -1.62
N GLY A 203 4.77 -2.60 -1.13
CA GLY A 203 3.35 -2.96 -1.16
C GLY A 203 2.80 -3.18 -2.56
N TYR A 204 3.20 -2.37 -3.55
CA TYR A 204 2.78 -2.59 -4.95
C TYR A 204 3.35 -3.89 -5.55
N GLU A 205 4.58 -4.27 -5.19
CA GLU A 205 5.20 -5.52 -5.62
C GLU A 205 4.46 -6.72 -5.00
N ALA A 206 4.18 -6.63 -3.69
CA ALA A 206 3.41 -7.65 -2.98
C ALA A 206 2.02 -7.83 -3.59
N ALA A 207 1.31 -6.74 -3.90
CA ALA A 207 0.01 -6.77 -4.58
C ALA A 207 0.09 -7.44 -5.95
N CYS A 208 1.10 -7.08 -6.76
CA CYS A 208 1.32 -7.69 -8.08
C CYS A 208 1.62 -9.19 -7.98
N LEU A 209 2.46 -9.60 -7.02
CA LEU A 209 2.76 -11.00 -6.76
C LEU A 209 1.50 -11.78 -6.32
N GLY A 210 0.66 -11.18 -5.48
CA GLY A 210 -0.62 -11.77 -5.07
C GLY A 210 -1.55 -12.02 -6.26
N ALA A 211 -1.67 -11.05 -7.18
CA ALA A 211 -2.44 -11.20 -8.42
C ALA A 211 -1.90 -12.34 -9.31
N MET A 212 -0.58 -12.39 -9.50
CA MET A 212 0.07 -13.44 -10.29
C MET A 212 -0.13 -14.82 -9.64
N ALA A 213 0.00 -14.93 -8.33
CA ALA A 213 -0.22 -16.18 -7.59
C ALA A 213 -1.68 -16.68 -7.71
N ALA A 214 -2.66 -15.78 -7.81
CA ALA A 214 -4.06 -16.11 -8.08
C ALA A 214 -4.34 -16.44 -9.56
N GLY A 215 -3.31 -16.40 -10.42
CA GLY A 215 -3.41 -16.80 -11.83
C GLY A 215 -3.85 -15.68 -12.76
N LEU A 216 -3.54 -14.41 -12.47
CA LEU A 216 -3.82 -13.27 -13.35
C LEU A 216 -3.30 -13.54 -14.78
N ASP A 217 -4.11 -13.21 -15.80
CA ASP A 217 -3.75 -13.37 -17.21
C ASP A 217 -3.41 -12.06 -17.89
N VAL A 218 -4.16 -11.00 -17.60
CA VAL A 218 -4.09 -9.72 -18.34
C VAL A 218 -4.01 -8.56 -17.36
N PHE A 219 -3.01 -7.71 -17.57
CA PHE A 219 -2.89 -6.42 -16.89
C PHE A 219 -2.83 -5.30 -17.92
N ILE A 220 -3.75 -4.34 -17.85
CA ILE A 220 -3.75 -3.17 -18.74
C ILE A 220 -3.91 -1.93 -17.89
N GLY A 221 -2.96 -1.00 -17.99
CA GLY A 221 -2.95 0.20 -17.18
C GLY A 221 -2.66 1.46 -17.97
N TYR A 222 -3.08 2.60 -17.43
CA TYR A 222 -2.66 3.93 -17.86
C TYR A 222 -1.80 4.57 -16.75
N PRO A 223 -0.63 5.16 -17.07
CA PRO A 223 0.27 5.69 -16.06
C PRO A 223 -0.35 6.85 -15.27
N ILE A 224 -0.49 6.65 -13.97
CA ILE A 224 -0.91 7.68 -13.01
C ILE A 224 -0.21 7.44 -11.66
N SER A 225 0.30 8.50 -11.02
CA SER A 225 0.91 8.38 -9.68
C SER A 225 -0.18 8.16 -8.62
N PRO A 226 0.03 7.22 -7.66
CA PRO A 226 1.21 6.35 -7.47
C PRO A 226 1.09 4.97 -8.16
N ALA A 227 0.05 4.67 -8.91
CA ALA A 227 -0.26 3.35 -9.47
C ALA A 227 0.65 2.90 -10.63
N THR A 228 1.46 3.80 -11.22
CA THR A 228 2.35 3.48 -12.34
C THR A 228 3.36 2.39 -12.00
N THR A 229 3.79 2.29 -10.75
CA THR A 229 4.75 1.29 -10.28
C THR A 229 4.23 -0.14 -10.46
N MET A 230 2.92 -0.37 -10.27
CA MET A 230 2.29 -1.67 -10.54
C MET A 230 2.35 -2.06 -12.03
N LEU A 231 2.05 -1.11 -12.93
CA LEU A 231 2.14 -1.36 -14.38
C LEU A 231 3.57 -1.74 -14.79
N THR A 232 4.56 -0.96 -14.36
CA THR A 232 5.98 -1.24 -14.67
C THR A 232 6.45 -2.58 -14.09
N TYR A 233 5.99 -2.93 -12.89
CA TYR A 233 6.31 -4.22 -12.29
C TYR A 233 5.69 -5.38 -13.08
N MET A 234 4.43 -5.25 -13.50
CA MET A 234 3.75 -6.27 -14.30
C MET A 234 4.37 -6.42 -15.69
N GLU A 235 4.79 -5.33 -16.35
CA GLU A 235 5.51 -5.39 -17.64
C GLU A 235 6.78 -6.25 -17.58
N THR A 236 7.42 -6.27 -16.41
CA THR A 236 8.66 -7.04 -16.21
C THR A 236 8.39 -8.48 -15.78
N ASN A 237 7.34 -8.72 -14.97
CA ASN A 237 7.19 -9.96 -14.23
C ASN A 237 6.01 -10.85 -14.67
N LEU A 238 4.94 -10.30 -15.26
CA LEU A 238 3.81 -11.09 -15.74
C LEU A 238 4.13 -11.65 -17.13
N ASN A 239 4.85 -12.77 -17.18
CA ASN A 239 5.34 -13.40 -18.41
C ASN A 239 4.69 -14.77 -18.64
N GLY A 240 4.51 -15.16 -19.89
CA GLY A 240 3.98 -16.46 -20.32
C GLY A 240 3.20 -16.35 -21.63
N ASP A 241 2.99 -17.47 -22.31
CA ASP A 241 2.34 -17.51 -23.63
C ASP A 241 0.88 -17.01 -23.60
N ASP A 242 0.20 -17.18 -22.46
CA ASP A 242 -1.18 -16.76 -22.25
C ASP A 242 -1.31 -15.48 -21.41
N LYS A 243 -0.22 -14.78 -21.14
CA LYS A 243 -0.17 -13.57 -20.35
C LYS A 243 -0.02 -12.34 -21.23
N PHE A 244 -0.64 -11.24 -20.82
CA PHE A 244 -0.54 -9.97 -21.54
C PHE A 244 -0.45 -8.79 -20.59
N VAL A 245 0.50 -7.91 -20.83
CA VAL A 245 0.58 -6.60 -20.16
C VAL A 245 0.59 -5.52 -21.23
N GLY A 246 -0.24 -4.49 -21.05
CA GLY A 246 -0.34 -3.39 -21.99
C GLY A 246 -0.54 -2.04 -21.33
N GLN A 247 0.10 -1.02 -21.92
CA GLN A 247 -0.17 0.36 -21.58
C GLN A 247 -1.26 0.90 -22.50
N ALA A 248 -2.35 1.39 -21.90
CA ALA A 248 -3.43 2.07 -22.60
C ALA A 248 -3.15 3.56 -22.79
N SER A 249 -3.93 4.23 -23.64
CA SER A 249 -3.87 5.69 -23.84
C SER A 249 -4.74 6.49 -22.83
N SER A 250 -5.58 5.79 -22.05
CA SER A 250 -6.42 6.37 -21.00
C SER A 250 -6.98 5.28 -20.09
N GLU A 251 -7.52 5.68 -18.94
CA GLU A 251 -8.25 4.78 -18.04
C GLU A 251 -9.52 4.22 -18.67
N ILE A 252 -10.18 5.00 -19.54
CA ILE A 252 -11.37 4.54 -20.30
C ILE A 252 -11.00 3.39 -21.23
N GLU A 253 -9.87 3.49 -21.92
CA GLU A 253 -9.37 2.40 -22.74
C GLU A 253 -8.98 1.18 -21.89
N SER A 254 -8.31 1.41 -20.76
CA SER A 254 -7.92 0.33 -19.85
C SER A 254 -9.12 -0.51 -19.41
N ILE A 255 -10.17 0.14 -18.88
CA ILE A 255 -11.35 -0.58 -18.39
C ILE A 255 -12.11 -1.29 -19.53
N ALA A 256 -12.24 -0.65 -20.70
CA ALA A 256 -12.89 -1.26 -21.86
C ALA A 256 -12.15 -2.51 -22.35
N ALA A 257 -10.82 -2.46 -22.42
CA ALA A 257 -9.98 -3.59 -22.80
C ALA A 257 -10.07 -4.73 -21.79
N LEU A 258 -10.10 -4.43 -20.47
CA LEU A 258 -10.27 -5.44 -19.43
C LEU A 258 -11.63 -6.12 -19.49
N ILE A 259 -12.71 -5.37 -19.75
CA ILE A 259 -14.04 -5.94 -19.95
C ILE A 259 -14.02 -6.93 -21.13
N GLY A 260 -13.40 -6.55 -22.25
CA GLY A 260 -13.27 -7.43 -23.41
C GLY A 260 -12.46 -8.69 -23.11
N ALA A 261 -11.33 -8.57 -22.41
CA ALA A 261 -10.51 -9.71 -22.02
C ALA A 261 -11.20 -10.60 -20.97
N GLY A 262 -11.91 -10.00 -20.00
CA GLY A 262 -12.74 -10.72 -19.03
C GLY A 262 -13.89 -11.47 -19.70
N PHE A 263 -14.55 -10.85 -20.68
CA PHE A 263 -15.56 -11.50 -21.52
C PHE A 263 -14.98 -12.69 -22.31
N ALA A 264 -13.73 -12.58 -22.76
CA ALA A 264 -13.02 -13.68 -23.42
C ALA A 264 -12.52 -14.78 -22.46
N GLY A 265 -12.87 -14.72 -21.18
CA GLY A 265 -12.55 -15.76 -20.19
C GLY A 265 -11.23 -15.56 -19.44
N LYS A 266 -10.54 -14.43 -19.62
CA LYS A 266 -9.28 -14.12 -18.93
C LYS A 266 -9.51 -13.51 -17.54
N LYS A 267 -8.58 -13.76 -16.61
CA LYS A 267 -8.49 -13.05 -15.34
C LYS A 267 -7.80 -11.72 -15.56
N THR A 268 -8.45 -10.61 -15.24
CA THR A 268 -8.01 -9.28 -15.67
C THR A 268 -7.87 -8.31 -14.51
N MET A 269 -6.88 -7.43 -14.58
CA MET A 269 -6.62 -6.39 -13.57
C MET A 269 -6.06 -5.12 -14.19
N THR A 270 -6.37 -3.99 -13.58
CA THR A 270 -5.70 -2.70 -13.78
C THR A 270 -5.31 -2.07 -12.45
N SER A 271 -4.46 -1.05 -12.52
CA SER A 271 -4.21 -0.14 -11.39
C SER A 271 -4.42 1.31 -11.82
N THR A 272 -4.97 2.10 -10.91
CA THR A 272 -5.23 3.53 -11.09
C THR A 272 -5.18 4.27 -9.74
N ALA A 273 -5.58 5.53 -9.73
CA ALA A 273 -5.84 6.33 -8.54
C ALA A 273 -7.21 7.01 -8.69
N GLY A 274 -7.72 7.64 -7.65
CA GLY A 274 -9.05 8.25 -7.62
C GLY A 274 -9.51 8.97 -8.90
N PRO A 275 -8.69 9.85 -9.54
CA PRO A 275 -9.10 10.47 -10.81
C PRO A 275 -9.39 9.46 -11.92
N GLY A 276 -8.58 8.40 -12.03
CA GLY A 276 -8.79 7.37 -13.05
C GLY A 276 -9.94 6.43 -12.70
N LEU A 277 -10.15 6.10 -11.42
CA LEU A 277 -11.33 5.35 -10.98
C LEU A 277 -12.63 6.09 -11.37
N SER A 278 -12.65 7.42 -11.22
CA SER A 278 -13.77 8.26 -11.69
C SER A 278 -14.04 8.10 -13.18
N LEU A 279 -13.00 8.00 -14.03
CA LEU A 279 -13.13 7.79 -15.47
C LEU A 279 -13.58 6.37 -15.83
N MET A 280 -13.33 5.40 -14.97
CA MET A 280 -13.73 3.99 -15.16
C MET A 280 -15.19 3.71 -14.75
N GLY A 281 -15.87 4.65 -14.10
CA GLY A 281 -17.18 4.45 -13.48
C GLY A 281 -18.22 3.83 -14.42
N GLU A 282 -18.37 4.33 -15.65
CA GLU A 282 -19.29 3.76 -16.65
C GLU A 282 -18.89 2.34 -17.08
N GLY A 283 -17.58 2.10 -17.28
CA GLY A 283 -17.08 0.76 -17.59
C GLY A 283 -17.34 -0.24 -16.46
N LEU A 284 -17.20 0.18 -15.20
CA LEU A 284 -17.53 -0.65 -14.04
C LEU A 284 -19.03 -0.95 -13.97
N GLY A 285 -19.88 0.02 -14.33
CA GLY A 285 -21.33 -0.19 -14.50
C GLY A 285 -21.63 -1.23 -15.58
N LEU A 286 -20.98 -1.17 -16.73
CA LEU A 286 -21.09 -2.17 -17.79
C LEU A 286 -20.65 -3.56 -17.30
N ALA A 287 -19.51 -3.66 -16.60
CA ALA A 287 -19.04 -4.93 -16.06
C ALA A 287 -19.98 -5.51 -15.00
N TRP A 288 -20.62 -4.66 -14.17
CA TRP A 288 -21.65 -5.05 -13.21
C TRP A 288 -22.90 -5.58 -13.92
N MET A 289 -23.42 -4.86 -14.93
CA MET A 289 -24.61 -5.25 -15.66
C MET A 289 -24.43 -6.55 -16.45
N SER A 290 -23.30 -6.67 -17.15
CA SER A 290 -22.99 -7.87 -17.96
C SER A 290 -22.32 -9.00 -17.19
N GLU A 291 -22.13 -8.82 -15.87
CA GLU A 291 -21.54 -9.81 -14.96
C GLU A 291 -20.17 -10.32 -15.44
N ILE A 292 -19.24 -9.39 -15.74
CA ILE A 292 -17.89 -9.69 -16.22
C ILE A 292 -16.87 -9.48 -15.10
N PRO A 293 -16.10 -10.52 -14.74
CA PRO A 293 -15.04 -10.43 -13.75
C PRO A 293 -13.88 -9.53 -14.17
N LEU A 294 -13.44 -8.66 -13.27
CA LEU A 294 -12.20 -7.89 -13.37
C LEU A 294 -11.81 -7.33 -11.99
N VAL A 295 -10.58 -6.90 -11.83
CA VAL A 295 -10.08 -6.21 -10.63
C VAL A 295 -9.56 -4.83 -11.00
N VAL A 296 -9.96 -3.82 -10.22
CA VAL A 296 -9.35 -2.48 -10.27
C VAL A 296 -8.64 -2.23 -8.94
N ALA A 297 -7.32 -2.04 -8.99
CA ALA A 297 -6.56 -1.54 -7.86
C ALA A 297 -6.59 -0.01 -7.88
N ASP A 298 -7.27 0.58 -6.91
CA ASP A 298 -7.21 2.01 -6.65
C ASP A 298 -6.15 2.29 -5.59
N VAL A 299 -5.06 2.95 -6.00
CA VAL A 299 -4.00 3.41 -5.10
C VAL A 299 -4.32 4.84 -4.71
N GLN A 300 -5.08 5.00 -3.63
CA GLN A 300 -5.60 6.29 -3.17
C GLN A 300 -4.51 7.31 -2.91
N ARG A 301 -4.80 8.54 -3.27
CA ARG A 301 -4.00 9.73 -2.98
C ARG A 301 -4.91 10.89 -2.63
N GLY A 302 -4.36 11.98 -2.08
CA GLY A 302 -5.17 13.16 -1.76
C GLY A 302 -5.92 13.73 -2.97
N GLY A 303 -7.24 13.80 -2.85
CA GLY A 303 -8.17 14.35 -3.85
C GLY A 303 -8.77 15.69 -3.40
N PRO A 304 -9.79 16.22 -4.10
CA PRO A 304 -10.30 15.83 -5.41
C PRO A 304 -9.44 16.30 -6.59
N ALA A 305 -9.77 15.85 -7.79
CA ALA A 305 -9.05 16.11 -9.06
C ALA A 305 -7.57 15.69 -8.97
N THR A 306 -6.63 16.54 -9.36
CA THR A 306 -5.20 16.26 -9.21
C THR A 306 -4.79 16.19 -7.72
N GLY A 307 -5.39 17.04 -6.90
CA GLY A 307 -5.22 17.06 -5.44
C GLY A 307 -3.78 17.09 -4.98
N LEU A 308 -3.43 16.13 -4.14
CA LEU A 308 -2.08 15.89 -3.61
C LEU A 308 -1.52 14.58 -4.20
N PRO A 309 -0.97 14.58 -5.43
CA PRO A 309 -0.69 13.36 -6.19
C PRO A 309 0.39 12.46 -5.56
N THR A 310 1.14 12.97 -4.59
CA THR A 310 2.22 12.27 -3.89
C THR A 310 2.00 12.20 -2.38
N LYS A 311 0.76 12.29 -1.94
CA LYS A 311 0.37 12.22 -0.53
C LYS A 311 -0.74 11.20 -0.32
N THR A 312 -0.73 10.56 0.85
CA THR A 312 -1.71 9.52 1.18
C THR A 312 -3.00 10.11 1.72
N GLU A 313 -4.14 9.60 1.26
CA GLU A 313 -5.47 9.78 1.85
C GLU A 313 -6.31 8.51 1.65
N GLN A 314 -7.44 8.42 2.36
CA GLN A 314 -8.41 7.33 2.29
C GLN A 314 -9.77 7.90 1.88
N SER A 315 -9.80 8.67 0.79
CA SER A 315 -10.98 9.48 0.41
C SER A 315 -11.80 8.90 -0.75
N ASP A 316 -11.48 7.68 -1.23
CA ASP A 316 -12.12 7.08 -2.40
C ASP A 316 -13.06 5.90 -2.05
N PHE A 317 -13.27 5.58 -0.76
CA PHE A 317 -14.07 4.40 -0.34
C PHE A 317 -15.50 4.41 -0.88
N ILE A 318 -16.22 5.53 -0.79
CA ILE A 318 -17.61 5.62 -1.29
C ILE A 318 -17.63 5.42 -2.81
N MET A 319 -16.67 6.03 -3.53
CA MET A 319 -16.54 5.87 -4.97
C MET A 319 -16.13 4.44 -5.34
N ALA A 320 -15.25 3.80 -4.57
CA ALA A 320 -14.85 2.40 -4.77
C ALA A 320 -16.05 1.45 -4.67
N MET A 321 -16.94 1.68 -3.71
CA MET A 321 -18.14 0.88 -3.51
C MET A 321 -19.22 1.16 -4.56
N ASN A 322 -19.39 2.43 -4.96
CA ASN A 322 -20.41 2.89 -5.90
C ASN A 322 -19.80 3.83 -6.96
N PRO A 323 -19.02 3.31 -7.92
CA PRO A 323 -18.23 4.15 -8.83
C PRO A 323 -19.03 4.82 -9.94
N GLY A 324 -20.27 4.39 -10.19
CA GLY A 324 -21.09 4.84 -11.30
C GLY A 324 -22.45 5.40 -10.88
N HIS A 325 -23.35 5.51 -11.85
CA HIS A 325 -24.75 5.82 -11.64
C HIS A 325 -25.58 4.54 -11.50
N GLY A 326 -26.78 4.66 -10.93
CA GLY A 326 -27.68 3.52 -10.67
C GLY A 326 -27.29 2.72 -9.44
N ASP A 327 -28.04 1.66 -9.19
CA ASP A 327 -27.86 0.81 -8.01
C ASP A 327 -26.83 -0.29 -8.30
N MET A 328 -25.63 -0.13 -7.75
CA MET A 328 -24.59 -1.14 -7.72
C MET A 328 -23.87 -1.11 -6.37
N SER A 329 -23.20 -2.20 -6.01
CA SER A 329 -22.36 -2.26 -4.82
C SER A 329 -21.18 -3.18 -5.09
N LEU A 330 -20.00 -2.61 -5.32
CA LEU A 330 -18.82 -3.39 -5.63
C LEU A 330 -18.14 -3.91 -4.37
N PRO A 331 -17.62 -5.15 -4.38
CA PRO A 331 -16.74 -5.63 -3.33
C PRO A 331 -15.50 -4.76 -3.22
N VAL A 332 -15.12 -4.42 -1.98
CA VAL A 332 -13.95 -3.59 -1.66
C VAL A 332 -13.08 -4.30 -0.64
N ILE A 333 -11.81 -4.51 -0.99
CA ILE A 333 -10.79 -5.08 -0.10
C ILE A 333 -9.67 -4.06 0.08
N ALA A 334 -9.35 -3.71 1.32
CA ALA A 334 -8.36 -2.67 1.66
C ALA A 334 -7.26 -3.22 2.58
N PRO A 335 -6.06 -3.53 2.05
CA PRO A 335 -4.96 -4.02 2.85
C PRO A 335 -4.40 -2.93 3.79
N GLY A 336 -4.03 -3.28 5.02
CA GLY A 336 -3.48 -2.37 6.02
C GLY A 336 -1.95 -2.35 6.08
N ASN A 337 -1.28 -3.29 5.43
CA ASN A 337 0.17 -3.37 5.36
C ASN A 337 0.65 -4.10 4.10
N VAL A 338 1.98 -4.22 3.95
CA VAL A 338 2.60 -4.83 2.77
C VAL A 338 2.28 -6.32 2.64
N GLU A 339 2.26 -7.06 3.75
CA GLU A 339 1.91 -8.49 3.74
C GLU A 339 0.45 -8.69 3.29
N GLU A 340 -0.46 -7.90 3.85
CA GLU A 340 -1.87 -7.95 3.46
C GLU A 340 -2.10 -7.55 2.00
N ALA A 341 -1.26 -6.68 1.40
CA ALA A 341 -1.38 -6.33 -0.01
C ALA A 341 -1.26 -7.56 -0.92
N PHE A 342 -0.41 -8.53 -0.58
CA PHE A 342 -0.30 -9.80 -1.28
C PHE A 342 -1.61 -10.62 -1.20
N TRP A 343 -2.09 -10.85 0.03
CA TRP A 343 -3.28 -11.68 0.27
C TRP A 343 -4.57 -11.03 -0.22
N ALA A 344 -4.70 -9.71 -0.03
CA ALA A 344 -5.85 -8.93 -0.48
C ALA A 344 -6.00 -8.97 -2.01
N THR A 345 -4.90 -8.85 -2.75
CA THR A 345 -4.95 -8.88 -4.21
C THR A 345 -5.26 -10.28 -4.73
N ALA A 346 -4.65 -11.32 -4.15
CA ALA A 346 -5.00 -12.69 -4.49
C ALA A 346 -6.50 -12.98 -4.23
N LYS A 347 -7.01 -12.48 -3.11
CA LYS A 347 -8.44 -12.60 -2.75
C LYS A 347 -9.33 -11.81 -3.72
N ALA A 348 -8.93 -10.61 -4.14
CA ALA A 348 -9.70 -9.80 -5.08
C ALA A 348 -9.84 -10.49 -6.44
N VAL A 349 -8.76 -11.10 -6.96
CA VAL A 349 -8.80 -11.89 -8.19
C VAL A 349 -9.73 -13.09 -8.04
N ASN A 350 -9.63 -13.83 -6.93
CA ASN A 350 -10.51 -14.98 -6.68
C ASN A 350 -11.97 -14.57 -6.51
N TRP A 351 -12.24 -13.49 -5.77
CA TRP A 351 -13.61 -13.00 -5.58
C TRP A 351 -14.25 -12.56 -6.90
N SER A 352 -13.48 -11.88 -7.79
CA SER A 352 -14.01 -11.47 -9.09
C SER A 352 -14.47 -12.67 -9.92
N GLU A 353 -13.71 -13.75 -9.91
CA GLU A 353 -14.06 -15.00 -10.59
C GLU A 353 -15.26 -15.72 -9.93
N ARG A 354 -15.30 -15.76 -8.61
CA ARG A 354 -16.33 -16.46 -7.82
C ARG A 354 -17.69 -15.84 -8.02
N TYR A 355 -17.83 -14.52 -7.88
CA TYR A 355 -19.11 -13.86 -8.01
C TYR A 355 -19.38 -13.32 -9.43
N GLN A 356 -18.40 -13.43 -10.31
CA GLN A 356 -18.46 -12.97 -11.70
C GLN A 356 -18.86 -11.49 -11.81
N GLY A 357 -17.92 -10.62 -11.42
CA GLY A 357 -18.12 -9.18 -11.45
C GLY A 357 -16.85 -8.41 -11.00
N PRO A 358 -16.88 -7.07 -11.08
CA PRO A 358 -15.76 -6.23 -10.73
C PRO A 358 -15.51 -6.20 -9.22
N VAL A 359 -14.22 -6.24 -8.81
CA VAL A 359 -13.77 -6.07 -7.42
C VAL A 359 -12.78 -4.92 -7.34
N ILE A 360 -12.87 -4.11 -6.31
CA ILE A 360 -11.93 -3.02 -6.05
C ILE A 360 -10.94 -3.45 -4.96
N LEU A 361 -9.66 -3.43 -5.30
CA LEU A 361 -8.57 -3.44 -4.34
C LEU A 361 -8.28 -1.98 -3.96
N LEU A 362 -8.71 -1.57 -2.78
CA LEU A 362 -8.60 -0.19 -2.32
C LEU A 362 -7.37 -0.04 -1.43
N THR A 363 -6.21 0.23 -2.03
CA THR A 363 -4.98 0.52 -1.31
C THR A 363 -4.70 2.02 -1.28
N GLU A 364 -3.59 2.42 -0.71
CA GLU A 364 -3.19 3.82 -0.63
C GLU A 364 -1.68 3.97 -0.76
N MET A 365 -1.20 5.17 -1.10
CA MET A 365 0.21 5.44 -1.33
C MET A 365 1.09 5.00 -0.16
N SER A 366 0.65 5.20 1.09
CA SER A 366 1.42 4.84 2.28
C SER A 366 1.60 3.33 2.47
N VAL A 367 0.77 2.50 1.86
CA VAL A 367 0.91 1.04 1.84
C VAL A 367 1.63 0.60 0.58
N ALA A 368 1.24 1.12 -0.59
CA ALA A 368 1.75 0.68 -1.88
C ALA A 368 3.25 1.01 -2.07
N GLU A 369 3.68 2.21 -1.69
CA GLU A 369 5.05 2.68 -1.97
C GLU A 369 6.06 2.35 -0.87
N ARG A 370 5.64 1.98 0.35
CA ARG A 370 6.58 1.62 1.41
C ARG A 370 7.20 0.24 1.18
N ALA A 371 8.49 0.12 1.47
CA ALA A 371 9.11 -1.18 1.64
C ALA A 371 9.01 -1.62 3.10
N GLN A 372 8.70 -2.88 3.31
CA GLN A 372 8.61 -3.51 4.62
C GLN A 372 9.13 -4.94 4.52
N ASP A 373 9.83 -5.40 5.55
CA ASP A 373 10.16 -6.81 5.67
C ASP A 373 8.91 -7.58 6.10
N ILE A 374 8.61 -8.62 5.35
CA ILE A 374 7.50 -9.54 5.62
C ILE A 374 7.98 -10.98 5.58
N GLU A 375 7.28 -11.89 6.20
CA GLU A 375 7.49 -13.31 5.93
C GLU A 375 7.23 -13.60 4.44
N ARG A 376 8.08 -14.41 3.82
CA ARG A 376 7.86 -14.83 2.42
C ARG A 376 6.51 -15.51 2.30
N PRO A 377 5.55 -14.97 1.52
CA PRO A 377 4.24 -15.58 1.38
C PRO A 377 4.31 -16.99 0.80
N ASP A 378 3.58 -17.90 1.42
CA ASP A 378 3.44 -19.26 0.90
C ASP A 378 2.35 -19.28 -0.18
N THR A 379 2.77 -19.25 -1.44
CA THR A 379 1.85 -19.24 -2.59
C THR A 379 1.03 -20.52 -2.72
N SER A 380 1.44 -21.63 -2.07
CA SER A 380 0.68 -22.90 -2.08
C SER A 380 -0.63 -22.79 -1.30
N LEU A 381 -0.78 -21.78 -0.43
CA LEU A 381 -1.99 -21.49 0.32
C LEU A 381 -3.05 -20.74 -0.51
N ILE A 382 -2.67 -20.26 -1.72
CA ILE A 382 -3.62 -19.58 -2.60
C ILE A 382 -4.30 -20.61 -3.50
N SER A 383 -5.62 -20.77 -3.33
CA SER A 383 -6.43 -21.46 -4.32
C SER A 383 -6.63 -20.53 -5.52
N GLN A 384 -6.39 -21.03 -6.74
CA GLN A 384 -6.70 -20.28 -7.95
C GLN A 384 -8.15 -20.56 -8.36
N GLU A 385 -9.06 -19.71 -7.90
CA GLU A 385 -10.47 -19.82 -8.30
C GLU A 385 -10.63 -19.37 -9.76
N SER A 386 -11.53 -20.04 -10.48
CA SER A 386 -11.93 -19.69 -11.83
C SER A 386 -13.43 -19.87 -11.98
N ARG A 387 -14.05 -18.99 -12.74
CA ARG A 387 -15.46 -19.13 -13.10
C ARG A 387 -15.70 -20.45 -13.82
N ALA A 388 -16.83 -21.11 -13.56
CA ALA A 388 -17.21 -22.29 -14.30
C ALA A 388 -17.51 -21.90 -15.76
N ILE A 389 -16.86 -22.55 -16.71
CA ILE A 389 -17.09 -22.31 -18.14
C ILE A 389 -18.25 -23.20 -18.61
N SER A 390 -19.13 -22.63 -19.44
CA SER A 390 -20.24 -23.37 -20.04
C SER A 390 -19.72 -24.43 -21.00
N ASP A 391 -20.23 -25.65 -20.86
CA ASP A 391 -19.98 -26.78 -21.80
C ASP A 391 -21.04 -26.89 -22.90
N GLY A 392 -22.03 -25.97 -22.92
CA GLY A 392 -23.12 -25.95 -23.86
C GLY A 392 -24.22 -27.00 -23.62
N SER A 393 -24.15 -27.73 -22.50
CA SER A 393 -25.15 -28.74 -22.12
C SER A 393 -26.50 -28.14 -21.76
N VAL A 394 -26.55 -26.84 -21.45
CA VAL A 394 -27.78 -26.08 -21.15
C VAL A 394 -27.96 -25.02 -22.22
N GLU A 395 -29.18 -24.87 -22.75
CA GLU A 395 -29.53 -23.75 -23.63
C GLU A 395 -29.19 -22.42 -22.97
N ASN A 396 -28.75 -21.45 -23.77
CA ASN A 396 -28.23 -20.14 -23.42
C ASN A 396 -29.04 -19.38 -22.37
N ARG A 397 -28.79 -19.65 -21.09
CA ARG A 397 -29.34 -18.91 -19.97
C ARG A 397 -28.23 -18.42 -19.07
N ARG A 398 -27.40 -17.52 -19.65
CA ARG A 398 -26.26 -16.95 -18.93
C ARG A 398 -26.65 -16.30 -17.61
N TYR A 399 -27.85 -15.73 -17.55
CA TYR A 399 -28.35 -14.99 -16.41
C TYR A 399 -29.50 -15.70 -15.67
N GLU A 400 -29.60 -17.02 -15.78
CA GLU A 400 -30.70 -17.79 -15.15
C GLU A 400 -30.58 -17.80 -13.61
N GLY A 401 -31.74 -17.64 -12.96
CA GLY A 401 -31.92 -17.83 -11.52
C GLY A 401 -31.26 -16.75 -10.66
N LYS A 402 -31.14 -17.04 -9.36
CA LYS A 402 -30.51 -16.15 -8.37
C LYS A 402 -29.12 -16.69 -8.02
N GLY A 403 -28.09 -16.21 -8.64
CA GLY A 403 -26.73 -16.63 -8.31
C GLY A 403 -25.79 -16.65 -9.51
N VAL A 404 -24.71 -17.41 -9.37
CA VAL A 404 -23.66 -17.53 -10.37
C VAL A 404 -24.01 -18.64 -11.36
N SER A 405 -23.90 -18.37 -12.65
CA SER A 405 -24.14 -19.33 -13.73
C SER A 405 -22.83 -19.65 -14.49
N PRO A 406 -22.74 -20.81 -15.16
CA PRO A 406 -21.61 -21.10 -16.06
C PRO A 406 -21.44 -19.99 -17.09
N PHE A 407 -20.18 -19.63 -17.35
CA PHE A 407 -19.79 -18.50 -18.18
C PHE A 407 -19.49 -18.98 -19.60
N PRO A 408 -20.27 -18.60 -20.62
CA PRO A 408 -19.93 -18.92 -22.01
C PRO A 408 -18.82 -17.97 -22.50
N VAL A 409 -17.76 -18.54 -23.05
CA VAL A 409 -16.69 -17.73 -23.67
C VAL A 409 -16.89 -17.64 -25.18
N PRO A 410 -16.51 -16.51 -25.82
CA PRO A 410 -16.62 -16.35 -27.27
C PRO A 410 -15.95 -17.49 -28.04
N GLY A 411 -16.64 -18.02 -29.06
CA GLY A 411 -16.17 -19.16 -29.83
C GLY A 411 -16.41 -20.53 -29.19
N GLY A 412 -16.82 -20.57 -27.94
CA GLY A 412 -17.25 -21.77 -27.22
C GLY A 412 -18.76 -22.04 -27.36
N PRO A 413 -19.25 -23.14 -26.77
CA PRO A 413 -20.68 -23.43 -26.75
C PRO A 413 -21.44 -22.46 -25.84
N GLY A 414 -22.70 -22.17 -26.16
CA GLY A 414 -23.57 -21.34 -25.35
C GLY A 414 -23.43 -19.84 -25.63
N ALA A 415 -23.37 -19.44 -26.91
CA ALA A 415 -23.31 -18.03 -27.27
C ALA A 415 -24.45 -17.20 -26.67
N TYR A 416 -24.18 -16.01 -26.15
CA TYR A 416 -25.14 -15.09 -25.54
C TYR A 416 -24.78 -13.64 -25.88
N VAL A 417 -25.70 -12.73 -25.60
CA VAL A 417 -25.47 -11.30 -25.72
C VAL A 417 -25.06 -10.73 -24.37
N ALA A 418 -23.86 -10.16 -24.29
CA ALA A 418 -23.41 -9.37 -23.14
C ALA A 418 -23.58 -7.89 -23.48
N ASN A 419 -24.42 -7.17 -22.74
CA ASN A 419 -24.65 -5.74 -22.95
C ASN A 419 -24.93 -5.01 -21.65
N GLY A 420 -24.89 -3.67 -21.68
CA GLY A 420 -25.18 -2.83 -20.52
C GLY A 420 -26.65 -2.45 -20.36
N SER A 421 -27.51 -2.83 -21.31
CA SER A 421 -28.95 -2.63 -21.15
C SER A 421 -29.54 -3.66 -20.20
N GLU A 422 -30.70 -3.39 -19.62
CA GLU A 422 -31.43 -4.41 -18.89
C GLU A 422 -31.83 -5.56 -19.82
N HIS A 423 -31.67 -6.77 -19.35
CA HIS A 423 -31.78 -7.99 -20.14
C HIS A 423 -32.45 -9.10 -19.35
N ASP A 424 -32.96 -10.09 -20.06
CA ASP A 424 -33.53 -11.30 -19.49
C ASP A 424 -32.48 -12.41 -19.22
N GLU A 425 -32.91 -13.59 -18.89
CA GLU A 425 -32.05 -14.74 -18.58
C GLU A 425 -31.19 -15.19 -19.77
N GLN A 426 -31.60 -14.89 -20.99
CA GLN A 426 -30.87 -15.18 -22.22
C GLN A 426 -29.88 -14.05 -22.60
N GLY A 427 -30.01 -12.86 -22.01
CA GLY A 427 -29.27 -11.68 -22.37
C GLY A 427 -29.97 -10.78 -23.40
N ASP A 428 -31.21 -11.09 -23.75
CA ASP A 428 -32.00 -10.27 -24.67
C ASP A 428 -32.50 -9.02 -23.96
N THR A 429 -32.34 -7.85 -24.60
CA THR A 429 -32.73 -6.57 -24.04
C THR A 429 -34.23 -6.52 -23.74
N THR A 430 -34.57 -6.04 -22.55
CA THR A 430 -35.96 -5.95 -22.08
C THR A 430 -36.23 -4.61 -21.38
N HIS A 431 -37.50 -4.24 -21.32
CA HIS A 431 -38.01 -3.08 -20.56
C HIS A 431 -39.11 -3.49 -19.55
N LEU A 432 -39.27 -4.80 -19.32
CA LEU A 432 -40.29 -5.33 -18.42
C LEU A 432 -39.89 -5.14 -16.96
N ALA A 433 -40.78 -4.58 -16.15
CA ALA A 433 -40.49 -4.22 -14.76
C ALA A 433 -40.18 -5.46 -13.87
N ASP A 434 -40.89 -6.58 -14.07
CA ASP A 434 -40.67 -7.82 -13.36
C ASP A 434 -39.30 -8.44 -13.66
N VAL A 435 -38.85 -8.39 -14.91
CA VAL A 435 -37.52 -8.84 -15.31
C VAL A 435 -36.44 -7.93 -14.72
N HIS A 436 -36.63 -6.60 -14.73
CA HIS A 436 -35.70 -5.67 -14.09
C HIS A 436 -35.52 -5.96 -12.58
N ILE A 437 -36.64 -6.23 -11.88
CA ILE A 437 -36.58 -6.63 -10.47
C ILE A 437 -35.78 -7.93 -10.29
N GLN A 438 -36.09 -8.96 -11.10
CA GLN A 438 -35.42 -10.25 -11.04
C GLN A 438 -33.91 -10.13 -11.28
N MET A 439 -33.47 -9.38 -12.31
CA MET A 439 -32.06 -9.24 -12.65
C MET A 439 -31.30 -8.36 -11.65
N THR A 440 -31.94 -7.32 -11.11
CA THR A 440 -31.37 -6.53 -10.01
C THR A 440 -31.14 -7.39 -8.77
N GLU A 441 -32.15 -8.14 -8.32
CA GLU A 441 -32.00 -9.07 -7.19
C GLU A 441 -30.92 -10.13 -7.45
N ARG A 442 -30.80 -10.64 -8.69
CA ARG A 442 -29.76 -11.58 -9.07
C ARG A 442 -28.36 -10.99 -8.88
N ARG A 443 -28.10 -9.81 -9.42
CA ARG A 443 -26.79 -9.14 -9.33
C ARG A 443 -26.37 -8.91 -7.89
N PHE A 444 -27.28 -8.42 -7.03
CA PHE A 444 -27.00 -8.24 -5.61
C PHE A 444 -26.89 -9.56 -4.83
N ALA A 445 -27.67 -10.59 -5.18
CA ALA A 445 -27.61 -11.88 -4.49
C ALA A 445 -26.25 -12.58 -4.63
N LYS A 446 -25.53 -12.35 -5.74
CA LYS A 446 -24.20 -12.92 -5.97
C LYS A 446 -23.15 -12.45 -4.93
N LEU A 447 -23.31 -11.26 -4.36
CA LEU A 447 -22.43 -10.77 -3.30
C LEU A 447 -22.43 -11.69 -2.06
N LYS A 448 -23.49 -12.45 -1.83
CA LYS A 448 -23.56 -13.43 -0.73
C LYS A 448 -22.59 -14.60 -0.88
N THR A 449 -22.02 -14.80 -2.06
CA THR A 449 -20.98 -15.81 -2.28
C THR A 449 -19.63 -15.39 -1.68
N LEU A 450 -19.50 -14.09 -1.33
CA LEU A 450 -18.30 -13.48 -0.77
C LEU A 450 -18.40 -13.41 0.77
N ASN A 451 -18.53 -14.58 1.40
CA ASN A 451 -18.78 -14.73 2.84
C ASN A 451 -17.58 -15.31 3.61
N ASP A 452 -16.42 -15.35 3.01
CA ASP A 452 -15.18 -15.89 3.59
C ASP A 452 -14.17 -14.80 4.00
N GLY A 453 -14.66 -13.60 4.25
CA GLY A 453 -13.90 -12.54 4.87
C GLY A 453 -13.59 -12.86 6.35
N THR A 454 -12.39 -12.52 6.79
CA THR A 454 -11.94 -12.70 8.17
C THR A 454 -11.75 -11.36 8.87
N PHE A 455 -11.67 -11.37 10.19
CA PHE A 455 -11.42 -10.17 10.98
C PHE A 455 -10.58 -10.50 12.22
N GLU A 456 -9.95 -9.47 12.76
CA GLU A 456 -9.29 -9.49 14.06
C GLU A 456 -10.22 -8.90 15.12
N ALA A 457 -10.26 -9.50 16.31
CA ALA A 457 -10.98 -8.97 17.46
C ALA A 457 -10.21 -9.28 18.74
N GLU A 458 -9.99 -8.25 19.56
CA GLU A 458 -9.40 -8.39 20.90
C GLU A 458 -10.18 -7.52 21.89
N ASN A 459 -10.27 -7.97 23.12
CA ASN A 459 -11.09 -7.31 24.17
C ASN A 459 -12.53 -7.03 23.69
N SER A 460 -13.17 -8.04 23.09
CA SER A 460 -14.53 -7.94 22.54
C SER A 460 -15.61 -7.61 23.59
N SER A 461 -15.30 -7.71 24.90
CA SER A 461 -16.22 -7.34 25.99
C SER A 461 -16.31 -5.84 26.23
N ALA A 462 -15.34 -5.05 25.78
CA ALA A 462 -15.36 -3.60 25.94
C ALA A 462 -16.54 -2.97 25.18
N SER A 463 -17.19 -1.98 25.78
CA SER A 463 -18.34 -1.29 25.18
C SER A 463 -17.93 -0.29 24.10
N ILE A 464 -16.70 0.22 24.18
CA ILE A 464 -16.09 1.10 23.16
C ILE A 464 -15.02 0.30 22.41
N ALA A 465 -14.96 0.46 21.11
CA ALA A 465 -13.97 -0.21 20.27
C ALA A 465 -13.32 0.77 19.29
N ILE A 466 -12.10 0.43 18.84
CA ILE A 466 -11.44 1.08 17.69
C ILE A 466 -11.48 0.14 16.51
N MET A 467 -11.76 0.68 15.32
CA MET A 467 -11.79 -0.07 14.06
C MET A 467 -11.14 0.76 12.95
N PRO A 468 -9.82 0.76 12.79
CA PRO A 468 -9.15 1.35 11.65
C PRO A 468 -9.35 0.50 10.39
N TRP A 469 -9.01 1.05 9.22
CA TRP A 469 -8.97 0.34 7.96
C TRP A 469 -7.80 0.78 7.09
N GLY A 470 -7.42 0.00 6.07
CA GLY A 470 -6.31 0.32 5.19
C GLY A 470 -5.04 0.66 5.98
N GLY A 471 -4.25 1.60 5.50
CA GLY A 471 -2.98 2.00 6.12
C GLY A 471 -3.08 2.59 7.52
N SER A 472 -4.28 2.93 8.00
CA SER A 472 -4.49 3.33 9.40
C SER A 472 -4.39 2.14 10.39
N LYS A 473 -4.32 0.88 9.91
CA LYS A 473 -4.19 -0.32 10.76
C LYS A 473 -3.02 -0.22 11.73
N GLY A 474 -1.82 0.09 11.22
CA GLY A 474 -0.61 0.10 12.04
C GLY A 474 -0.67 1.11 13.17
N SER A 475 -1.05 2.35 12.87
CA SER A 475 -1.19 3.43 13.85
C SER A 475 -2.31 3.13 14.85
N GLY A 476 -3.44 2.60 14.37
CA GLY A 476 -4.55 2.18 15.23
C GLY A 476 -4.13 1.08 16.20
N ARG A 477 -3.38 0.07 15.71
CA ARG A 477 -2.87 -1.02 16.56
C ARG A 477 -1.93 -0.52 17.63
N GLY A 478 -0.98 0.35 17.25
CA GLY A 478 -0.05 0.95 18.22
C GLY A 478 -0.76 1.80 19.27
N ALA A 479 -1.69 2.65 18.86
CA ALA A 479 -2.48 3.47 19.79
C ALA A 479 -3.33 2.60 20.73
N TRP A 480 -3.96 1.54 20.22
CA TRP A 480 -4.70 0.59 21.04
C TRP A 480 -3.82 -0.11 22.07
N GLN A 481 -2.62 -0.57 21.68
CA GLN A 481 -1.68 -1.22 22.59
C GLN A 481 -1.23 -0.28 23.73
N GLU A 482 -0.94 0.99 23.40
CA GLU A 482 -0.57 1.98 24.42
C GLU A 482 -1.73 2.31 25.36
N LEU A 483 -2.95 2.51 24.83
CA LEU A 483 -4.14 2.79 25.64
C LEU A 483 -4.45 1.64 26.59
N THR A 484 -4.38 0.41 26.12
CA THR A 484 -4.61 -0.77 26.97
C THR A 484 -3.52 -0.95 28.03
N SER A 485 -2.26 -0.61 27.70
CA SER A 485 -1.15 -0.59 28.68
C SER A 485 -1.34 0.47 29.79
N GLU A 486 -2.03 1.57 29.47
CA GLU A 486 -2.44 2.61 30.43
C GLU A 486 -3.68 2.20 31.24
N GLY A 487 -4.26 1.02 30.99
CA GLY A 487 -5.43 0.50 31.71
C GLY A 487 -6.78 0.95 31.16
N ILE A 488 -6.82 1.50 29.95
CA ILE A 488 -8.06 1.92 29.29
C ILE A 488 -8.75 0.67 28.68
N ASP A 489 -10.02 0.47 29.03
CA ASP A 489 -10.85 -0.64 28.53
C ASP A 489 -11.43 -0.29 27.16
N ILE A 490 -10.76 -0.73 26.09
CA ILE A 490 -11.12 -0.48 24.70
C ILE A 490 -10.90 -1.73 23.83
N GLY A 491 -11.89 -2.09 23.01
CA GLY A 491 -11.83 -3.22 22.08
C GLY A 491 -11.05 -2.89 20.80
N TRP A 492 -10.43 -3.90 20.21
CA TRP A 492 -9.79 -3.84 18.91
C TRP A 492 -10.61 -4.64 17.90
N TYR A 493 -10.89 -4.03 16.74
CA TYR A 493 -11.44 -4.71 15.57
C TYR A 493 -10.72 -4.25 14.31
N TYR A 494 -10.48 -5.20 13.40
CA TYR A 494 -9.90 -4.90 12.10
C TYR A 494 -10.32 -5.95 11.07
N THR A 495 -10.57 -5.51 9.85
CA THR A 495 -10.71 -6.36 8.67
C THR A 495 -10.21 -5.62 7.42
N MET A 496 -9.67 -6.35 6.45
CA MET A 496 -9.40 -5.79 5.13
C MET A 496 -10.62 -5.84 4.19
N TYR A 497 -11.71 -6.53 4.58
CA TYR A 497 -12.92 -6.68 3.78
C TYR A 497 -13.94 -5.61 4.16
N LEU A 498 -13.96 -4.52 3.39
CA LEU A 498 -14.81 -3.36 3.71
C LEU A 498 -16.23 -3.47 3.13
N ASN A 499 -16.39 -4.20 2.01
CA ASN A 499 -17.66 -4.49 1.39
C ASN A 499 -17.59 -5.82 0.59
N PRO A 500 -18.40 -6.86 0.89
CA PRO A 500 -19.21 -6.95 2.10
C PRO A 500 -18.34 -7.12 3.35
N LEU A 501 -18.81 -6.57 4.46
CA LEU A 501 -18.21 -6.84 5.77
C LEU A 501 -18.51 -8.28 6.19
N PRO A 502 -17.59 -8.95 6.92
CA PRO A 502 -17.91 -10.22 7.57
C PRO A 502 -19.12 -10.08 8.49
N GLU A 503 -20.11 -10.98 8.34
CA GLU A 503 -21.38 -10.86 9.04
C GLU A 503 -21.25 -10.99 10.56
N GLU A 504 -20.32 -11.83 11.02
CA GLU A 504 -19.98 -11.99 12.44
C GLU A 504 -19.39 -10.69 13.01
N LEU A 505 -18.45 -10.08 12.30
CA LEU A 505 -17.88 -8.77 12.68
C LEU A 505 -18.99 -7.72 12.82
N LEU A 506 -19.86 -7.61 11.80
CA LEU A 506 -20.95 -6.63 11.81
C LEU A 506 -21.90 -6.86 12.99
N SER A 507 -22.17 -8.12 13.31
CA SER A 507 -23.01 -8.49 14.45
C SER A 507 -22.38 -8.07 15.77
N GLU A 508 -21.07 -8.26 15.96
CA GLU A 508 -20.34 -7.81 17.16
C GLU A 508 -20.30 -6.29 17.27
N LEU A 509 -19.97 -5.58 16.18
CA LEU A 509 -19.89 -4.12 16.17
C LEU A 509 -21.22 -3.45 16.53
N ARG A 510 -22.35 -4.03 16.15
CA ARG A 510 -23.69 -3.55 16.51
C ARG A 510 -23.99 -3.61 18.01
N THR A 511 -23.23 -4.41 18.77
CA THR A 511 -23.39 -4.49 20.23
C THR A 511 -22.62 -3.41 20.98
N LYS A 512 -21.75 -2.65 20.28
CA LYS A 512 -20.91 -1.61 20.90
C LYS A 512 -21.67 -0.33 21.13
N ASP A 513 -21.42 0.32 22.26
CA ASP A 513 -21.93 1.65 22.53
C ASP A 513 -21.32 2.67 21.56
N LYS A 514 -20.03 2.47 21.23
CA LYS A 514 -19.26 3.34 20.33
C LYS A 514 -18.17 2.56 19.58
N VAL A 515 -18.06 2.77 18.28
CA VAL A 515 -16.94 2.29 17.44
C VAL A 515 -16.21 3.50 16.87
N LEU A 516 -14.96 3.71 17.31
CA LEU A 516 -14.10 4.78 16.84
C LEU A 516 -13.39 4.36 15.56
N VAL A 517 -13.54 5.12 14.49
CA VAL A 517 -13.00 4.79 13.16
C VAL A 517 -11.97 5.85 12.74
N PRO A 518 -10.66 5.56 12.89
CA PRO A 518 -9.61 6.42 12.36
C PRO A 518 -9.58 6.36 10.83
N GLU A 519 -9.67 7.53 10.18
CA GLU A 519 -9.67 7.65 8.73
C GLU A 519 -8.79 8.79 8.25
N LEU A 520 -8.09 8.58 7.13
CA LEU A 520 -7.30 9.61 6.45
C LEU A 520 -8.16 10.35 5.41
N ASN A 521 -9.31 10.88 5.84
CA ASN A 521 -10.21 11.69 5.02
C ASN A 521 -11.02 12.66 5.89
N TYR A 522 -11.65 13.66 5.26
CA TYR A 522 -12.48 14.67 5.93
C TYR A 522 -13.88 14.16 6.28
N MET A 523 -14.46 13.31 5.44
CA MET A 523 -15.89 12.97 5.50
C MET A 523 -16.23 11.81 6.45
N GLY A 524 -15.27 11.02 6.91
CA GLY A 524 -15.55 9.81 7.68
C GLY A 524 -16.33 8.79 6.87
N GLN A 525 -15.81 8.43 5.70
CA GLN A 525 -16.55 7.67 4.69
C GLN A 525 -16.89 6.25 5.17
N PHE A 526 -15.94 5.56 5.76
CA PHE A 526 -16.16 4.21 6.26
C PHE A 526 -17.01 4.21 7.55
N ALA A 527 -16.77 5.16 8.46
CA ALA A 527 -17.66 5.35 9.62
C ALA A 527 -19.11 5.64 9.18
N GLY A 528 -19.28 6.43 8.10
CA GLY A 528 -20.57 6.68 7.47
C GLY A 528 -21.25 5.40 6.98
N HIS A 529 -20.50 4.51 6.35
CA HIS A 529 -20.99 3.21 5.89
C HIS A 529 -21.37 2.30 7.05
N LEU A 530 -20.54 2.23 8.09
CA LEU A 530 -20.87 1.47 9.31
C LEU A 530 -22.15 1.95 9.97
N ARG A 531 -22.40 3.27 10.02
CA ARG A 531 -23.68 3.85 10.52
C ARG A 531 -24.88 3.42 9.68
N GLN A 532 -24.75 3.36 8.35
CA GLN A 532 -25.81 2.85 7.47
C GLN A 532 -26.11 1.37 7.74
N LEU A 533 -25.10 0.61 8.19
CA LEU A 533 -25.25 -0.79 8.58
C LEU A 533 -25.73 -0.97 10.03
N GLY A 534 -26.04 0.10 10.76
CA GLY A 534 -26.60 0.07 12.12
C GLY A 534 -25.56 0.00 13.23
N VAL A 535 -24.29 0.36 12.98
CA VAL A 535 -23.22 0.45 13.98
C VAL A 535 -23.15 1.87 14.54
N SER A 536 -22.95 2.02 15.85
CA SER A 536 -22.71 3.33 16.51
C SER A 536 -21.29 3.83 16.25
N ALA A 537 -20.99 4.17 14.98
CA ALA A 537 -19.65 4.57 14.55
C ALA A 537 -19.41 6.07 14.66
N GLU A 538 -18.30 6.46 15.27
CA GLU A 538 -17.77 7.82 15.29
C GLU A 538 -16.45 7.88 14.52
N THR A 539 -16.24 8.98 13.80
CA THR A 539 -15.04 9.16 12.99
C THR A 539 -13.95 9.93 13.74
N ILE A 540 -12.70 9.51 13.57
CA ILE A 540 -11.51 10.26 13.94
C ILE A 540 -10.76 10.60 12.67
N ASN A 541 -10.81 11.86 12.25
CA ASN A 541 -10.36 12.27 10.92
C ASN A 541 -8.98 12.94 10.94
N GLN A 542 -8.12 12.54 10.00
CA GLN A 542 -6.93 13.28 9.59
C GLN A 542 -6.95 13.44 8.06
N TYR A 543 -6.55 14.61 7.57
CA TYR A 543 -6.50 14.92 6.12
C TYR A 543 -5.30 15.82 5.81
N THR A 544 -4.15 15.42 6.31
CA THR A 544 -2.86 16.12 6.17
C THR A 544 -2.04 15.65 4.97
N GLY A 545 -2.47 14.57 4.32
CA GLY A 545 -1.68 13.88 3.30
C GLY A 545 -0.55 13.00 3.87
N LEU A 546 -0.57 12.75 5.18
CA LEU A 546 0.39 11.90 5.91
C LEU A 546 -0.35 10.83 6.72
N PRO A 547 0.28 9.67 6.99
CA PRO A 547 -0.29 8.67 7.88
C PRO A 547 -0.38 9.19 9.32
N TRP A 548 -1.26 8.57 10.12
CA TRP A 548 -1.34 8.83 11.55
C TRP A 548 -0.03 8.51 12.26
N ARG A 549 0.40 9.38 13.17
CA ARG A 549 1.33 9.01 14.24
C ARG A 549 0.60 8.27 15.35
N ILE A 550 1.27 7.35 16.03
CA ILE A 550 0.65 6.60 17.13
C ILE A 550 0.23 7.55 18.26
N SER A 551 1.12 8.49 18.63
CA SER A 551 0.88 9.48 19.67
C SER A 551 -0.32 10.38 19.38
N ASP A 552 -0.40 10.92 18.14
CA ASP A 552 -1.49 11.81 17.74
C ASP A 552 -2.84 11.08 17.74
N LEU A 553 -2.86 9.86 17.21
CA LEU A 553 -4.08 9.03 17.18
C LEU A 553 -4.51 8.63 18.60
N LYS A 554 -3.57 8.27 19.48
CA LYS A 554 -3.85 7.95 20.87
C LYS A 554 -4.53 9.11 21.59
N GLU A 555 -4.00 10.34 21.46
CA GLU A 555 -4.59 11.52 22.07
C GLU A 555 -5.97 11.85 21.46
N ALA A 556 -6.12 11.70 20.14
CA ALA A 556 -7.42 11.84 19.50
C ALA A 556 -8.46 10.85 20.05
N ILE A 557 -8.09 9.57 20.20
CA ILE A 557 -8.96 8.55 20.82
C ILE A 557 -9.34 8.94 22.24
N LYS A 558 -8.38 9.37 23.08
CA LYS A 558 -8.67 9.82 24.46
C LYS A 558 -9.71 10.93 24.50
N GLY A 559 -9.67 11.85 23.52
CA GLY A 559 -10.66 12.92 23.39
C GLY A 559 -12.09 12.43 23.14
N HIS A 560 -12.27 11.23 22.61
CA HIS A 560 -13.56 10.59 22.33
C HIS A 560 -14.05 9.64 23.45
N LEU A 561 -13.21 9.36 24.45
CA LEU A 561 -13.55 8.48 25.58
C LEU A 561 -14.19 9.23 26.75
N GLY A 562 -14.03 10.57 26.79
CA GLY A 562 -14.48 11.44 27.89
C GLY A 562 -15.93 11.86 27.84
#